data_44b6e72172c56afb6542e87e999b8c48
#
_entry.id   44b6e72172c56afb6542e87e999b8c48
#
_cell.length_a   1.000
_cell.length_b   1.000
_cell.length_c   1.000
_cell.angle_alpha   90.00
_cell.angle_beta   90.00
_cell.angle_gamma   90.00
#
_symmetry.space_group_name_H-M   'P 1'
#
loop_
_entity.id
_entity.type
_entity.pdbx_description
1 polymer ?
#
loop_
_entity_poly.entity_id
_entity_poly.type
_entity_poly.pdbx_seq_one_letter_code
_entity_poly.pdbx_strand_id
1 'polypeptide(L)'
;FAGSMGYADSAALRSAVTILQQKTKWAADHPVLNHMLEKKQQQRAQLGPARLPQTQEDLIIWLTELGYARPRDMTDIISKWRVGGISATRGERARSYLEALLAELMPRLSSAEEPDEAFAGFAYLVDGLSAGAQFFALLCQNPQLSDLLCSIMIKAPRLSDILSRMPSLLDRMLDPDFFMPAL
;
A
#
# COMPACT_ATOMS: atom_id res chain seq x y z
N PHE A 1 11.50 31.37 -7.78
CA PHE A 1 12.27 30.40 -6.97
C PHE A 1 11.49 29.10 -6.62
N ALA A 2 10.32 28.88 -7.17
CA ALA A 2 9.52 27.66 -6.93
C ALA A 2 9.75 26.52 -7.97
N GLY A 3 10.64 26.69 -8.94
CA GLY A 3 10.83 25.76 -10.06
C GLY A 3 11.87 24.65 -9.84
N SER A 4 12.67 24.70 -8.78
CA SER A 4 13.83 23.82 -8.61
C SER A 4 13.56 22.57 -7.75
N MET A 5 12.59 22.62 -6.84
CA MET A 5 12.28 21.49 -5.94
C MET A 5 11.50 20.35 -6.60
N GLY A 6 10.66 20.63 -7.59
CA GLY A 6 9.85 19.62 -8.27
C GLY A 6 10.65 18.69 -9.22
N TYR A 7 11.82 19.12 -9.67
CA TYR A 7 12.64 18.36 -10.61
C TYR A 7 13.50 17.27 -9.93
N ALA A 8 14.01 17.56 -8.76
CA ALA A 8 14.82 16.62 -7.97
C ALA A 8 13.97 15.44 -7.44
N ASP A 9 12.74 15.72 -7.03
CA ASP A 9 11.80 14.72 -6.51
C ASP A 9 11.28 13.78 -7.63
N SER A 10 11.05 14.28 -8.83
CA SER A 10 10.64 13.46 -9.96
C SER A 10 11.76 12.55 -10.47
N ALA A 11 13.02 12.99 -10.40
CA ALA A 11 14.19 12.18 -10.75
C ALA A 11 14.43 11.07 -9.72
N ALA A 12 14.27 11.35 -8.42
CA ALA A 12 14.37 10.38 -7.35
C ALA A 12 13.26 9.30 -7.47
N LEU A 13 12.05 9.71 -7.80
CA LEU A 13 10.93 8.79 -8.05
C LEU A 13 11.16 7.90 -9.29
N ARG A 14 11.64 8.46 -10.39
CA ARG A 14 11.99 7.68 -11.58
C ARG A 14 13.12 6.69 -11.28
N SER A 15 14.13 7.09 -10.54
CA SER A 15 15.21 6.21 -10.11
C SER A 15 14.70 5.09 -9.22
N ALA A 16 13.82 5.39 -8.26
CA ALA A 16 13.19 4.40 -7.40
C ALA A 16 12.34 3.40 -8.22
N VAL A 17 11.51 3.88 -9.14
CA VAL A 17 10.71 3.04 -10.04
C VAL A 17 11.61 2.18 -10.93
N THR A 18 12.69 2.73 -11.48
CA THR A 18 13.65 1.98 -12.31
C THR A 18 14.37 0.91 -11.51
N ILE A 19 14.83 1.22 -10.30
CA ILE A 19 15.45 0.24 -9.40
C ILE A 19 14.46 -0.89 -9.05
N LEU A 20 13.19 -0.57 -8.91
CA LEU A 20 12.13 -1.52 -8.63
C LEU A 20 11.80 -2.40 -9.83
N GLN A 21 11.73 -1.82 -11.02
CA GLN A 21 11.58 -2.57 -12.27
C GLN A 21 12.77 -3.50 -12.51
N GLN A 22 14.00 -3.06 -12.22
CA GLN A 22 15.19 -3.90 -12.30
C GLN A 22 15.17 -5.02 -11.25
N LYS A 23 14.74 -4.75 -10.01
CA LYS A 23 14.62 -5.78 -8.97
C LYS A 23 13.54 -6.80 -9.28
N THR A 24 12.40 -6.39 -9.83
CA THR A 24 11.34 -7.32 -10.25
C THR A 24 11.74 -8.14 -11.46
N LYS A 25 12.44 -7.55 -12.42
CA LYS A 25 13.00 -8.27 -13.57
C LYS A 25 14.10 -9.25 -13.14
N TRP A 26 14.99 -8.81 -12.25
CA TRP A 26 16.03 -9.67 -11.68
C TRP A 26 15.44 -10.83 -10.87
N ALA A 27 14.37 -10.60 -10.09
CA ALA A 27 13.67 -11.64 -9.35
C ALA A 27 12.96 -12.63 -10.29
N ALA A 28 12.42 -12.16 -11.42
CA ALA A 28 11.80 -13.01 -12.42
C ALA A 28 12.80 -13.96 -13.12
N ASP A 29 14.04 -13.53 -13.26
CA ASP A 29 15.11 -14.29 -13.90
C ASP A 29 15.82 -15.28 -12.95
N HIS A 30 15.48 -15.29 -11.64
CA HIS A 30 16.11 -16.16 -10.63
C HIS A 30 15.15 -17.27 -10.16
N PRO A 31 15.35 -18.52 -10.59
CA PRO A 31 14.43 -19.64 -10.31
C PRO A 31 14.25 -19.92 -8.81
N VAL A 32 15.27 -19.68 -7.98
CA VAL A 32 15.20 -19.87 -6.53
C VAL A 32 14.29 -18.85 -5.86
N LEU A 33 14.37 -17.58 -6.28
CA LEU A 33 13.51 -16.50 -5.77
C LEU A 33 12.06 -16.67 -6.24
N ASN A 34 11.84 -17.07 -7.48
CA ASN A 34 10.50 -17.41 -7.99
C ASN A 34 9.88 -18.53 -7.18
N HIS A 35 10.63 -19.60 -6.91
CA HIS A 35 10.13 -20.70 -6.10
C HIS A 35 9.79 -20.27 -4.66
N MET A 36 10.59 -19.40 -4.05
CA MET A 36 10.30 -18.84 -2.73
C MET A 36 9.07 -17.92 -2.74
N LEU A 37 8.88 -17.13 -3.79
CA LEU A 37 7.72 -16.26 -3.97
C LEU A 37 6.45 -17.09 -4.22
N GLU A 38 6.51 -18.11 -5.07
CA GLU A 38 5.41 -19.06 -5.32
C GLU A 38 5.02 -19.82 -4.05
N LYS A 39 5.99 -20.26 -3.26
CA LYS A 39 5.75 -20.93 -1.99
C LYS A 39 5.08 -20.02 -0.97
N LYS A 40 5.49 -18.74 -0.91
CA LYS A 40 4.81 -17.72 -0.10
C LYS A 40 3.38 -17.45 -0.57
N GLN A 41 3.17 -17.38 -1.88
CA GLN A 41 1.83 -17.20 -2.46
C GLN A 41 0.92 -18.40 -2.20
N GLN A 42 1.44 -19.63 -2.33
CA GLN A 42 0.69 -20.85 -2.02
C GLN A 42 0.34 -20.94 -0.53
N GLN A 43 1.25 -20.56 0.35
CA GLN A 43 1.02 -20.51 1.78
C GLN A 43 -0.06 -19.49 2.17
N ARG A 44 -0.12 -18.34 1.48
CA ARG A 44 -1.20 -17.34 1.61
C ARG A 44 -2.55 -17.87 1.13
N ALA A 45 -2.58 -18.59 0.00
CA ALA A 45 -3.80 -19.17 -0.56
C ALA A 45 -4.39 -20.26 0.36
N GLN A 46 -3.57 -20.97 1.13
CA GLN A 46 -4.01 -22.00 2.07
C GLN A 46 -4.59 -21.43 3.37
N LEU A 47 -4.21 -20.22 3.77
CA LEU A 47 -4.71 -19.57 4.98
C LEU A 47 -6.10 -18.93 4.81
N GLY A 48 -6.65 -18.94 3.61
CA GLY A 48 -7.89 -18.26 3.27
C GLY A 48 -7.74 -16.73 3.25
N PRO A 49 -8.73 -16.00 2.76
CA PRO A 49 -8.67 -14.54 2.78
C PRO A 49 -8.72 -14.07 4.23
N ALA A 50 -7.64 -13.44 4.68
CA ALA A 50 -7.65 -12.73 5.95
C ALA A 50 -8.80 -11.70 5.91
N ARG A 51 -9.63 -11.70 6.93
CA ARG A 51 -10.74 -10.75 7.04
C ARG A 51 -10.46 -9.80 8.21
N LEU A 52 -10.68 -8.53 7.97
CA LEU A 52 -10.67 -7.53 9.02
C LEU A 52 -11.79 -7.82 10.04
N PRO A 53 -11.54 -7.66 11.34
CA PRO A 53 -12.59 -7.70 12.36
C PRO A 53 -13.72 -6.71 12.02
N GLN A 54 -14.96 -7.13 12.19
CA GLN A 54 -16.13 -6.34 11.77
C GLN A 54 -16.57 -5.32 12.82
N THR A 55 -16.41 -5.64 14.09
CA THR A 55 -16.75 -4.73 15.18
C THR A 55 -15.58 -3.82 15.53
N GLN A 56 -15.88 -2.64 16.05
CA GLN A 56 -14.82 -1.70 16.50
C GLN A 56 -13.99 -2.28 17.64
N GLU A 57 -14.64 -2.99 18.56
CA GLU A 57 -14.00 -3.59 19.71
C GLU A 57 -13.00 -4.68 19.30
N ASP A 58 -13.44 -5.59 18.42
CA ASP A 58 -12.56 -6.65 17.89
C ASP A 58 -11.40 -6.07 17.08
N LEU A 59 -11.64 -4.99 16.34
CA LEU A 59 -10.62 -4.31 15.56
C LEU A 59 -9.57 -3.66 16.48
N ILE A 60 -9.98 -3.02 17.57
CA ILE A 60 -9.08 -2.46 18.58
C ILE A 60 -8.23 -3.56 19.21
N ILE A 61 -8.85 -4.69 19.60
CA ILE A 61 -8.15 -5.85 20.18
C ILE A 61 -7.11 -6.37 19.19
N TRP A 62 -7.51 -6.62 17.95
CA TRP A 62 -6.64 -7.13 16.92
C TRP A 62 -5.44 -6.20 16.60
N LEU A 63 -5.68 -4.89 16.52
CA LEU A 63 -4.61 -3.91 16.32
C LEU A 63 -3.66 -3.84 17.53
N THR A 64 -4.18 -3.98 18.73
CA THR A 64 -3.37 -4.04 19.96
C THR A 64 -2.49 -5.29 19.97
N GLU A 65 -3.02 -6.43 19.58
CA GLU A 65 -2.27 -7.69 19.47
C GLU A 65 -1.16 -7.63 18.39
N LEU A 66 -1.38 -6.87 17.34
CA LEU A 66 -0.36 -6.60 16.30
C LEU A 66 0.77 -5.67 16.80
N GLY A 67 0.59 -4.96 17.92
CA GLY A 67 1.60 -4.12 18.51
C GLY A 67 1.47 -2.62 18.18
N TYR A 68 0.31 -2.18 17.69
CA TYR A 68 0.05 -0.75 17.49
C TYR A 68 -0.20 -0.04 18.83
N ALA A 69 0.35 1.16 18.97
CA ALA A 69 0.24 1.94 20.21
C ALA A 69 -1.08 2.74 20.28
N ARG A 70 -1.65 3.12 19.13
CA ARG A 70 -2.89 3.93 19.04
C ARG A 70 -4.01 3.21 18.27
N PRO A 71 -4.45 2.02 18.70
CA PRO A 71 -5.42 1.21 17.96
C PRO A 71 -6.79 1.89 17.82
N ARG A 72 -7.18 2.76 18.75
CA ARG A 72 -8.46 3.50 18.69
C ARG A 72 -8.48 4.50 17.56
N ASP A 73 -7.44 5.33 17.43
CA ASP A 73 -7.32 6.31 16.34
C ASP A 73 -7.34 5.64 14.97
N MET A 74 -6.66 4.50 14.87
CA MET A 74 -6.64 3.69 13.65
C MET A 74 -8.02 3.11 13.33
N THR A 75 -8.73 2.63 14.35
CA THR A 75 -10.10 2.11 14.21
C THR A 75 -11.06 3.19 13.72
N ASP A 76 -10.93 4.42 14.19
CA ASP A 76 -11.74 5.55 13.74
C ASP A 76 -11.48 5.87 12.26
N ILE A 77 -10.23 5.85 11.82
CA ILE A 77 -9.85 6.04 10.42
C ILE A 77 -10.42 4.92 9.55
N ILE A 78 -10.25 3.67 9.93
CA ILE A 78 -10.77 2.50 9.18
C ILE A 78 -12.31 2.54 9.13
N SER A 79 -12.96 2.90 10.21
CA SER A 79 -14.42 3.04 10.27
C SER A 79 -14.94 4.12 9.30
N LYS A 80 -14.22 5.26 9.22
CA LYS A 80 -14.52 6.31 8.24
C LYS A 80 -14.41 5.80 6.80
N TRP A 81 -13.42 4.98 6.50
CA TRP A 81 -13.26 4.37 5.18
C TRP A 81 -14.39 3.37 4.87
N ARG A 82 -14.82 2.58 5.84
CA ARG A 82 -15.92 1.61 5.70
C ARG A 82 -17.25 2.24 5.32
N VAL A 83 -17.53 3.43 5.81
CA VAL A 83 -18.75 4.17 5.49
C VAL A 83 -18.63 5.02 4.22
N GLY A 84 -17.49 5.00 3.54
CA GLY A 84 -17.28 5.79 2.33
C GLY A 84 -17.03 7.28 2.61
N GLY A 85 -16.48 7.60 3.78
CA GLY A 85 -16.26 8.97 4.24
C GLY A 85 -15.17 9.75 3.50
N ILE A 86 -14.47 9.13 2.56
CA ILE A 86 -13.45 9.75 1.71
C ILE A 86 -13.69 9.41 0.23
N SER A 87 -13.09 10.21 -0.67
CA SER A 87 -13.23 10.01 -2.13
C SER A 87 -12.82 8.62 -2.59
N ALA A 88 -11.72 8.09 -2.05
CA ALA A 88 -11.18 6.79 -2.40
C ALA A 88 -12.12 5.61 -2.07
N THR A 89 -13.01 5.76 -1.09
CA THR A 89 -13.88 4.69 -0.59
C THR A 89 -15.37 4.91 -0.86
N ARG A 90 -15.75 5.87 -1.70
CA ARG A 90 -17.16 6.13 -2.05
C ARG A 90 -17.85 4.92 -2.68
N GLY A 91 -17.15 4.17 -3.52
CA GLY A 91 -17.68 2.99 -4.18
C GLY A 91 -17.59 1.74 -3.29
N GLU A 92 -18.59 0.87 -3.36
CA GLU A 92 -18.62 -0.40 -2.62
C GLU A 92 -17.43 -1.31 -2.98
N ARG A 93 -17.07 -1.36 -4.26
CA ARG A 93 -15.90 -2.12 -4.73
C ARG A 93 -14.60 -1.60 -4.11
N ALA A 94 -14.44 -0.29 -4.01
CA ALA A 94 -13.26 0.31 -3.37
C ALA A 94 -13.16 -0.10 -1.90
N ARG A 95 -14.26 -0.08 -1.16
CA ARG A 95 -14.31 -0.53 0.23
C ARG A 95 -13.96 -2.00 0.38
N SER A 96 -14.53 -2.85 -0.48
CA SER A 96 -14.27 -4.29 -0.46
C SER A 96 -12.77 -4.62 -0.72
N TYR A 97 -12.16 -3.98 -1.71
CA TYR A 97 -10.73 -4.15 -1.98
C TYR A 97 -9.87 -3.58 -0.85
N LEU A 98 -10.23 -2.44 -0.29
CA LEU A 98 -9.48 -1.84 0.81
C LEU A 98 -9.54 -2.72 2.07
N GLU A 99 -10.68 -3.32 2.40
CA GLU A 99 -10.80 -4.24 3.53
C GLU A 99 -9.91 -5.48 3.35
N ALA A 100 -9.93 -6.08 2.18
CA ALA A 100 -9.07 -7.22 1.87
C ALA A 100 -7.58 -6.83 1.95
N LEU A 101 -7.24 -5.65 1.44
CA LEU A 101 -5.89 -5.12 1.46
C LEU A 101 -5.41 -4.83 2.88
N LEU A 102 -6.22 -4.19 3.71
CA LEU A 102 -5.90 -3.88 5.10
C LEU A 102 -5.65 -5.15 5.92
N ALA A 103 -6.46 -6.19 5.75
CA ALA A 103 -6.26 -7.47 6.43
C ALA A 103 -4.88 -8.08 6.14
N GLU A 104 -4.32 -7.82 4.97
CA GLU A 104 -3.00 -8.27 4.56
C GLU A 104 -1.87 -7.30 4.93
N LEU A 105 -2.12 -5.99 4.80
CA LEU A 105 -1.11 -4.96 5.04
C LEU A 105 -0.83 -4.71 6.53
N MET A 106 -1.87 -4.71 7.37
CA MET A 106 -1.73 -4.36 8.78
C MET A 106 -0.73 -5.23 9.54
N PRO A 107 -0.73 -6.59 9.40
CA PRO A 107 0.28 -7.42 10.03
C PRO A 107 1.70 -7.16 9.53
N ARG A 108 1.85 -6.65 8.31
CA ARG A 108 3.16 -6.32 7.74
C ARG A 108 3.65 -4.96 8.23
N LEU A 109 2.78 -3.96 8.23
CA LEU A 109 3.10 -2.63 8.73
C LEU A 109 3.46 -2.66 10.22
N SER A 110 2.89 -3.61 10.98
CA SER A 110 3.24 -3.81 12.38
C SER A 110 4.68 -4.25 12.63
N SER A 111 5.38 -4.73 11.61
CA SER A 111 6.82 -5.06 11.68
C SER A 111 7.75 -3.85 11.53
N ALA A 112 7.20 -2.66 11.31
CA ALA A 112 7.98 -1.44 11.26
C ALA A 112 8.56 -1.10 12.64
N GLU A 113 9.63 -0.31 12.66
CA GLU A 113 10.18 0.24 13.90
C GLU A 113 9.16 1.16 14.59
N GLU A 114 8.40 1.91 13.79
CA GLU A 114 7.29 2.78 14.21
C GLU A 114 6.00 2.37 13.47
N PRO A 115 5.25 1.35 13.96
CA PRO A 115 4.08 0.83 13.25
C PRO A 115 2.97 1.85 13.02
N ASP A 116 2.72 2.72 14.01
CA ASP A 116 1.71 3.77 13.92
C ASP A 116 2.05 4.80 12.83
N GLU A 117 3.33 5.15 12.68
CA GLU A 117 3.79 6.06 11.63
C GLU A 117 3.69 5.40 10.24
N ALA A 118 4.00 4.11 10.13
CA ALA A 118 3.84 3.37 8.87
C ALA A 118 2.36 3.32 8.44
N PHE A 119 1.45 3.10 9.37
CA PHE A 119 0.01 3.18 9.12
C PHE A 119 -0.43 4.60 8.76
N ALA A 120 0.05 5.62 9.49
CA ALA A 120 -0.29 7.02 9.22
C ALA A 120 0.11 7.42 7.79
N GLY A 121 1.29 7.00 7.32
CA GLY A 121 1.72 7.19 5.94
C GLY A 121 0.78 6.54 4.93
N PHE A 122 0.36 5.32 5.19
CA PHE A 122 -0.62 4.62 4.35
C PHE A 122 -1.99 5.31 4.39
N ALA A 123 -2.47 5.72 5.56
CA ALA A 123 -3.74 6.42 5.70
C ALA A 123 -3.75 7.75 4.94
N TYR A 124 -2.66 8.50 5.02
CA TYR A 124 -2.50 9.75 4.29
C TYR A 124 -2.53 9.54 2.77
N LEU A 125 -1.88 8.46 2.29
CA LEU A 125 -1.93 8.05 0.89
C LEU A 125 -3.37 7.76 0.45
N VAL A 126 -4.10 6.94 1.20
CA VAL A 126 -5.49 6.56 0.91
C VAL A 126 -6.41 7.77 0.88
N ASP A 127 -6.27 8.70 1.83
CA ASP A 127 -7.07 9.93 1.90
C ASP A 127 -6.82 10.86 0.68
N GLY A 128 -5.64 10.81 0.10
CA GLY A 128 -5.27 11.60 -1.08
C GLY A 128 -5.72 11.03 -2.44
N LEU A 129 -6.17 9.77 -2.48
CA LEU A 129 -6.58 9.13 -3.74
C LEU A 129 -7.94 9.61 -4.21
N SER A 130 -8.05 9.96 -5.49
CA SER A 130 -9.31 10.27 -6.16
C SER A 130 -10.02 9.00 -6.67
N ALA A 131 -9.27 8.00 -7.14
CA ALA A 131 -9.75 6.75 -7.75
C ALA A 131 -9.30 5.52 -6.96
N GLY A 132 -9.77 5.37 -5.72
CA GLY A 132 -9.36 4.30 -4.82
C GLY A 132 -9.61 2.89 -5.35
N ALA A 133 -10.75 2.66 -6.01
CA ALA A 133 -11.12 1.32 -6.49
C ALA A 133 -10.07 0.70 -7.42
N GLN A 134 -9.53 1.48 -8.35
CA GLN A 134 -8.50 1.01 -9.29
C GLN A 134 -7.18 0.74 -8.58
N PHE A 135 -6.77 1.62 -7.69
CA PHE A 135 -5.55 1.48 -6.93
C PHE A 135 -5.58 0.26 -5.99
N PHE A 136 -6.66 0.10 -5.23
CA PHE A 136 -6.81 -1.05 -4.33
C PHE A 136 -6.93 -2.37 -5.10
N ALA A 137 -7.65 -2.39 -6.23
CA ALA A 137 -7.72 -3.56 -7.09
C ALA A 137 -6.35 -3.95 -7.64
N LEU A 138 -5.56 -2.96 -8.08
CA LEU A 138 -4.20 -3.18 -8.57
C LEU A 138 -3.31 -3.81 -7.50
N LEU A 139 -3.36 -3.31 -6.27
CA LEU A 139 -2.58 -3.86 -5.15
C LEU A 139 -3.04 -5.27 -4.78
N CYS A 140 -4.36 -5.53 -4.76
CA CYS A 140 -4.90 -6.87 -4.49
C CYS A 140 -4.49 -7.89 -5.55
N GLN A 141 -4.42 -7.48 -6.82
CA GLN A 141 -4.05 -8.34 -7.95
C GLN A 141 -2.54 -8.54 -8.08
N ASN A 142 -1.75 -7.64 -7.52
CA ASN A 142 -0.29 -7.65 -7.63
C ASN A 142 0.38 -7.66 -6.25
N PRO A 143 0.57 -8.85 -5.65
CA PRO A 143 1.19 -8.98 -4.32
C PRO A 143 2.57 -8.33 -4.23
N GLN A 144 3.32 -8.30 -5.33
CA GLN A 144 4.63 -7.65 -5.39
C GLN A 144 4.54 -6.13 -5.20
N LEU A 145 3.49 -5.49 -5.73
CA LEU A 145 3.24 -4.06 -5.51
C LEU A 145 2.83 -3.78 -4.07
N SER A 146 2.03 -4.66 -3.48
CA SER A 146 1.69 -4.58 -2.05
C SER A 146 2.92 -4.73 -1.16
N ASP A 147 3.80 -5.69 -1.47
CA ASP A 147 5.07 -5.90 -0.75
C ASP A 147 5.98 -4.69 -0.85
N LEU A 148 6.01 -4.07 -2.03
CA LEU A 148 6.76 -2.87 -2.28
C LEU A 148 6.22 -1.68 -1.49
N LEU A 149 4.92 -1.45 -1.56
CA LEU A 149 4.25 -0.38 -0.81
C LEU A 149 4.53 -0.53 0.69
N CYS A 150 4.38 -1.73 1.24
CA CYS A 150 4.74 -2.01 2.63
C CYS A 150 6.21 -1.67 2.92
N SER A 151 7.12 -2.09 2.05
CA SER A 151 8.55 -1.83 2.23
C SER A 151 8.88 -0.35 2.23
N ILE A 152 8.21 0.45 1.41
CA ILE A 152 8.34 1.91 1.39
C ILE A 152 7.82 2.50 2.69
N MET A 153 6.64 2.10 3.13
CA MET A 153 6.02 2.60 4.37
C MET A 153 6.85 2.26 5.62
N ILE A 154 7.47 1.07 5.63
CA ILE A 154 8.28 0.60 6.76
C ILE A 154 9.67 1.22 6.78
N LYS A 155 10.35 1.26 5.63
CA LYS A 155 11.79 1.54 5.56
C LYS A 155 12.13 2.97 5.13
N ALA A 156 11.18 3.67 4.54
CA ALA A 156 11.43 4.97 3.94
C ALA A 156 10.31 5.97 4.30
N PRO A 157 10.20 6.41 5.55
CA PRO A 157 9.16 7.34 5.97
C PRO A 157 9.18 8.66 5.18
N ARG A 158 10.34 9.10 4.70
CA ARG A 158 10.43 10.27 3.81
C ARG A 158 9.83 10.04 2.42
N LEU A 159 10.00 8.83 1.85
CA LEU A 159 9.36 8.46 0.58
C LEU A 159 7.85 8.28 0.76
N SER A 160 7.42 7.76 1.89
CA SER A 160 6.03 7.68 2.28
C SER A 160 5.38 9.09 2.32
N ASP A 161 6.05 10.07 2.90
CA ASP A 161 5.61 11.46 2.94
C ASP A 161 5.52 12.09 1.54
N ILE A 162 6.49 11.82 0.67
CA ILE A 162 6.49 12.28 -0.73
C ILE A 162 5.35 11.65 -1.52
N LEU A 163 5.18 10.33 -1.43
CA LEU A 163 4.11 9.60 -2.12
C LEU A 163 2.73 10.09 -1.69
N SER A 164 2.56 10.32 -0.40
CA SER A 164 1.29 10.79 0.16
C SER A 164 0.95 12.22 -0.24
N ARG A 165 1.96 13.07 -0.51
CA ARG A 165 1.76 14.44 -0.99
C ARG A 165 1.51 14.54 -2.50
N MET A 166 1.75 13.48 -3.25
CA MET A 166 1.61 13.44 -4.70
C MET A 166 0.62 12.36 -5.17
N PRO A 167 -0.65 12.41 -4.76
CA PRO A 167 -1.64 11.42 -5.17
C PRO A 167 -1.83 11.37 -6.69
N SER A 168 -1.58 12.47 -7.39
CA SER A 168 -1.62 12.54 -8.86
C SER A 168 -0.54 11.68 -9.54
N LEU A 169 0.55 11.37 -8.88
CA LEU A 169 1.56 10.42 -9.41
C LEU A 169 1.07 8.99 -9.36
N LEU A 170 0.31 8.64 -8.32
CA LEU A 170 -0.31 7.32 -8.20
C LEU A 170 -1.41 7.14 -9.24
N ASP A 171 -2.21 8.16 -9.50
CA ASP A 171 -3.20 8.15 -10.58
C ASP A 171 -2.54 7.97 -11.95
N ARG A 172 -1.36 8.55 -12.17
CA ARG A 172 -0.56 8.33 -13.39
C ARG A 172 0.08 6.95 -13.48
N MET A 173 0.45 6.35 -12.37
CA MET A 173 0.95 4.96 -12.34
C MET A 173 -0.15 3.94 -12.66
N LEU A 174 -1.43 4.33 -12.54
CA LEU A 174 -2.59 3.53 -12.95
C LEU A 174 -2.85 3.61 -14.46
N ASP A 175 -2.19 4.54 -15.17
CA ASP A 175 -2.30 4.66 -16.61
C ASP A 175 -1.51 3.52 -17.29
N PRO A 176 -2.19 2.67 -18.11
CA PRO A 176 -1.52 1.59 -18.81
C PRO A 176 -0.36 2.06 -19.69
N ASP A 177 -0.44 3.30 -20.18
CA ASP A 177 0.58 3.88 -21.07
C ASP A 177 1.85 4.32 -20.31
N PHE A 178 1.78 4.42 -18.98
CA PHE A 178 2.94 4.79 -18.16
C PHE A 178 4.05 3.70 -18.17
N PHE A 179 3.68 2.45 -18.38
CA PHE A 179 4.60 1.31 -18.44
C PHE A 179 5.06 0.95 -19.86
N MET A 180 4.53 1.64 -20.88
CA MET A 180 4.97 1.45 -22.25
C MET A 180 6.30 2.19 -22.47
N PRO A 181 7.38 1.51 -22.92
CA PRO A 181 8.59 2.20 -23.29
C PRO A 181 8.26 3.13 -24.46
N ALA A 182 8.67 4.39 -24.33
CA ALA A 182 8.62 5.31 -25.45
C ALA A 182 9.46 4.73 -26.60
N LEU A 183 8.79 4.38 -27.67
CA LEU A 183 9.41 3.98 -28.93
C LEU A 183 10.14 5.18 -29.57
#